data_6425aa5d3819e50c7726cf75416644ce
#
_entry.id   6425aa5d3819e50c7726cf75416644ce
#
_cell.length_a   1.000
_cell.length_b   1.000
_cell.length_c   1.000
_cell.angle_alpha   90.00
_cell.angle_beta   90.00
_cell.angle_gamma   90.00
#
_symmetry.space_group_name_H-M   'P 1'
#
loop_
_entity.id
_entity.type
_entity.pdbx_description
1 polymer ?
#
loop_
_entity_poly.entity_id
_entity_poly.type
_entity_poly.pdbx_seq_one_letter_code
_entity_poly.pdbx_strand_id
1 'polypeptide(L)'
;MSEAANRAYIVELVKRAKAAQKEFERTATDQLTIDKVVRAIGKTIYDAREELALEAHLETKYGTPEMKVSKIIATTTSQWNIMRGKKSVGYIKNLRDEPGVKVMAKPMGVVGCVMPSTNPIVTIGANGMMAIKCRNACIIAPHPSAKN
;
A
#
# COMPACT_ATOMS: atom_id res chain seq x y z
N MET A 1 8.11 26.13 -4.32
CA MET A 1 9.02 25.58 -5.37
C MET A 1 8.46 25.95 -6.73
N SER A 2 9.31 26.21 -7.74
CA SER A 2 8.85 26.43 -9.11
C SER A 2 8.26 25.14 -9.70
N GLU A 3 7.42 25.25 -10.74
CA GLU A 3 6.86 24.09 -11.45
C GLU A 3 7.95 23.15 -11.97
N ALA A 4 9.03 23.71 -12.51
CA ALA A 4 10.17 22.95 -13.00
C ALA A 4 10.85 22.15 -11.88
N ALA A 5 11.01 22.74 -10.68
CA ALA A 5 11.57 22.05 -9.53
C ALA A 5 10.66 20.92 -9.02
N ASN A 6 9.35 21.15 -8.99
CA ASN A 6 8.36 20.12 -8.63
C ASN A 6 8.41 18.96 -9.63
N ARG A 7 8.47 19.26 -10.92
CA ARG A 7 8.57 18.24 -11.96
C ARG A 7 9.85 17.39 -11.82
N ALA A 8 10.99 18.05 -11.61
CA ALA A 8 12.27 17.36 -11.40
C ALA A 8 12.23 16.44 -10.17
N TYR A 9 11.66 16.91 -9.06
CA TYR A 9 11.46 16.11 -7.86
C TYR A 9 10.62 14.85 -8.14
N ILE A 10 9.47 14.98 -8.80
CA ILE A 10 8.60 13.86 -9.12
C ILE A 10 9.28 12.87 -10.07
N VAL A 11 10.02 13.35 -11.07
CA VAL A 11 10.77 12.47 -11.98
C VAL A 11 11.79 11.63 -11.23
N GLU A 12 12.54 12.22 -10.30
CA GLU A 12 13.52 11.49 -9.50
C GLU A 12 12.84 10.51 -8.53
N LEU A 13 11.73 10.87 -7.91
CA LEU A 13 10.93 10.00 -7.06
C LEU A 13 10.43 8.77 -7.82
N VAL A 14 9.89 8.97 -9.04
CA VAL A 14 9.45 7.86 -9.90
C VAL A 14 10.61 6.97 -10.33
N LYS A 15 11.78 7.55 -10.64
CA LYS A 15 12.99 6.78 -10.99
C LYS A 15 13.43 5.88 -9.83
N ARG A 16 13.49 6.42 -8.63
CA ARG A 16 13.81 5.65 -7.41
C ARG A 16 12.78 4.55 -7.16
N ALA A 17 11.49 4.85 -7.27
CA ALA A 17 10.42 3.87 -7.10
C ALA A 17 10.49 2.73 -8.12
N LYS A 18 10.82 3.05 -9.40
CA LYS A 18 11.04 2.03 -10.44
C LYS A 18 12.23 1.13 -10.12
N ALA A 19 13.33 1.68 -9.62
CA ALA A 19 14.49 0.90 -9.22
C ALA A 19 14.18 -0.03 -8.05
N ALA A 20 13.53 0.50 -7.01
CA ALA A 20 13.10 -0.28 -5.84
C ALA A 20 12.10 -1.40 -6.21
N GLN A 21 11.16 -1.11 -7.13
CA GLN A 21 10.21 -2.11 -7.61
C GLN A 21 10.91 -3.28 -8.32
N LYS A 22 11.86 -2.99 -9.20
CA LYS A 22 12.63 -4.03 -9.89
C LYS A 22 13.44 -4.88 -8.93
N GLU A 23 14.04 -4.26 -7.92
CA GLU A 23 14.77 -4.97 -6.88
C GLU A 23 13.84 -5.84 -6.03
N PHE A 24 12.67 -5.33 -5.65
CA PHE A 24 11.67 -6.10 -4.92
C PHE A 24 11.14 -7.27 -5.76
N GLU A 25 10.87 -7.07 -7.05
CA GLU A 25 10.47 -8.16 -7.95
C GLU A 25 11.53 -9.25 -8.08
N ARG A 26 12.81 -8.87 -8.08
CA ARG A 26 13.95 -9.79 -8.16
C ARG A 26 14.17 -10.59 -6.88
N THR A 27 13.94 -9.99 -5.73
CA THR A 27 14.23 -10.58 -4.41
C THR A 27 13.03 -11.29 -3.79
N ALA A 28 11.81 -10.76 -3.95
CA ALA A 28 10.58 -11.35 -3.44
C ALA A 28 9.98 -12.34 -4.45
N THR A 29 10.59 -13.51 -4.57
CA THR A 29 10.23 -14.53 -5.56
C THR A 29 9.21 -15.56 -5.07
N ASP A 30 8.97 -15.60 -3.76
CA ASP A 30 8.04 -16.54 -3.13
C ASP A 30 6.91 -15.81 -2.38
N GLN A 31 5.79 -16.52 -2.22
CA GLN A 31 4.59 -15.96 -1.59
C GLN A 31 4.78 -15.67 -0.09
N LEU A 32 5.58 -16.46 0.61
CA LEU A 32 5.80 -16.31 2.05
C LEU A 32 6.55 -15.00 2.35
N THR A 33 7.58 -14.69 1.56
CA THR A 33 8.34 -13.44 1.67
C THR A 33 7.44 -12.24 1.44
N ILE A 34 6.60 -12.27 0.40
CA ILE A 34 5.64 -11.19 0.11
C ILE A 34 4.64 -11.03 1.25
N ASP A 35 4.05 -12.13 1.73
CA ASP A 35 3.05 -12.09 2.78
C ASP A 35 3.63 -11.61 4.13
N LYS A 36 4.89 -11.91 4.43
CA LYS A 36 5.58 -11.35 5.60
C LYS A 36 5.68 -9.82 5.52
N VAL A 37 6.05 -9.28 4.37
CA VAL A 37 6.16 -7.81 4.18
C VAL A 37 4.79 -7.16 4.27
N VAL A 38 3.79 -7.69 3.60
CA VAL A 38 2.40 -7.18 3.65
C VAL A 38 1.86 -7.20 5.08
N ARG A 39 2.08 -8.30 5.81
CA ARG A 39 1.68 -8.42 7.21
C ARG A 39 2.40 -7.40 8.10
N ALA A 40 3.69 -7.18 7.87
CA ALA A 40 4.47 -6.21 8.63
C ALA A 40 3.90 -4.79 8.48
N ILE A 41 3.54 -4.37 7.26
CA ILE A 41 2.90 -3.07 7.01
C ILE A 41 1.61 -2.95 7.82
N GLY A 42 0.70 -3.91 7.68
CA GLY A 42 -0.58 -3.88 8.41
C GLY A 42 -0.39 -3.91 9.92
N LYS A 43 0.55 -4.74 10.41
CA LYS A 43 0.86 -4.83 11.85
C LYS A 43 1.42 -3.53 12.42
N THR A 44 2.35 -2.89 11.73
CA THR A 44 2.94 -1.61 12.18
C THR A 44 1.86 -0.53 12.34
N ILE A 45 0.95 -0.40 11.37
CA ILE A 45 -0.16 0.56 11.46
C ILE A 45 -1.14 0.17 12.55
N TYR A 46 -1.43 -1.12 12.71
CA TYR A 46 -2.30 -1.61 13.77
C TYR A 46 -1.73 -1.36 15.17
N ASP A 47 -0.44 -1.59 15.36
CA ASP A 47 0.23 -1.41 16.65
C ASP A 47 0.28 0.08 17.05
N ALA A 48 0.49 0.99 16.10
CA ALA A 48 0.51 2.44 16.31
C ALA A 48 -0.89 3.12 16.18
N ARG A 49 -1.98 2.38 16.16
CA ARG A 49 -3.32 2.87 15.82
C ARG A 49 -3.82 4.03 16.69
N GLU A 50 -3.49 4.04 17.97
CA GLU A 50 -3.95 5.06 18.91
C GLU A 50 -3.23 6.40 18.65
N GLU A 51 -1.91 6.34 18.50
CA GLU A 51 -1.06 7.49 18.16
C GLU A 51 -1.46 8.08 16.80
N LEU A 52 -1.49 7.24 15.75
CA LEU A 52 -1.86 7.65 14.40
C LEU A 52 -3.29 8.21 14.31
N ALA A 53 -4.24 7.66 15.07
CA ALA A 53 -5.61 8.15 15.12
C ALA A 53 -5.70 9.53 15.75
N LEU A 54 -4.96 9.76 16.84
CA LEU A 54 -4.89 11.06 17.52
C LEU A 54 -4.25 12.11 16.61
N GLU A 55 -3.10 11.82 16.01
CA GLU A 55 -2.41 12.73 15.09
C GLU A 55 -3.30 13.10 13.90
N ALA A 56 -3.91 12.10 13.25
CA ALA A 56 -4.82 12.34 12.14
C ALA A 56 -6.05 13.16 12.53
N HIS A 57 -6.57 13.04 13.77
CA HIS A 57 -7.63 13.90 14.27
C HIS A 57 -7.14 15.33 14.50
N LEU A 58 -5.99 15.49 15.16
CA LEU A 58 -5.43 16.81 15.45
C LEU A 58 -5.11 17.60 14.18
N GLU A 59 -4.60 16.93 13.15
CA GLU A 59 -4.28 17.57 11.87
C GLU A 59 -5.52 17.88 11.04
N THR A 60 -6.41 16.91 10.84
CA THR A 60 -7.53 17.03 9.90
C THR A 60 -8.79 17.63 10.51
N LYS A 61 -8.95 17.57 11.82
CA LYS A 61 -10.17 17.92 12.57
C LYS A 61 -11.41 17.10 12.17
N TYR A 62 -11.25 15.99 11.45
CA TYR A 62 -12.34 15.10 11.05
C TYR A 62 -12.49 13.92 12.02
N GLY A 63 -13.73 13.62 12.36
CA GLY A 63 -14.10 12.49 13.24
C GLY A 63 -13.53 12.59 14.64
N THR A 64 -13.57 11.48 15.39
CA THR A 64 -12.95 11.38 16.72
C THR A 64 -11.80 10.37 16.72
N PRO A 65 -10.85 10.47 17.66
CA PRO A 65 -9.77 9.49 17.77
C PRO A 65 -10.29 8.04 17.87
N GLU A 66 -11.30 7.79 18.68
CA GLU A 66 -11.87 6.46 18.89
C GLU A 66 -12.46 5.85 17.60
N MET A 67 -13.17 6.67 16.82
CA MET A 67 -13.68 6.24 15.51
C MET A 67 -12.56 5.96 14.52
N LYS A 68 -11.47 6.74 14.57
CA LYS A 68 -10.29 6.51 13.73
C LYS A 68 -9.56 5.24 14.14
N VAL A 69 -9.39 4.97 15.42
CA VAL A 69 -8.85 3.70 15.95
C VAL A 69 -9.66 2.52 15.43
N SER A 70 -10.98 2.57 15.57
CA SER A 70 -11.88 1.51 15.08
C SER A 70 -11.73 1.27 13.58
N LYS A 71 -11.61 2.34 12.79
CA LYS A 71 -11.35 2.25 11.34
C LYS A 71 -9.99 1.62 11.02
N ILE A 72 -8.93 1.99 11.73
CA ILE A 72 -7.60 1.41 11.54
C ILE A 72 -7.65 -0.09 11.80
N ILE A 73 -8.24 -0.51 12.93
CA ILE A 73 -8.40 -1.93 13.27
C ILE A 73 -9.17 -2.67 12.17
N ALA A 74 -10.35 -2.17 11.82
CA ALA A 74 -11.21 -2.82 10.82
C ALA A 74 -10.52 -2.93 9.46
N THR A 75 -9.86 -1.85 9.00
CA THR A 75 -9.23 -1.82 7.68
C THR A 75 -7.99 -2.71 7.62
N THR A 76 -7.07 -2.61 8.58
CA THR A 76 -5.84 -3.41 8.56
C THR A 76 -6.15 -4.90 8.70
N THR A 77 -7.12 -5.26 9.57
CA THR A 77 -7.53 -6.65 9.77
C THR A 77 -8.24 -7.20 8.53
N SER A 78 -9.21 -6.47 7.96
CA SER A 78 -9.94 -6.95 6.79
C SER A 78 -9.04 -7.03 5.56
N GLN A 79 -8.16 -6.06 5.32
CA GLN A 79 -7.20 -6.12 4.21
C GLN A 79 -6.28 -7.34 4.33
N TRP A 80 -5.73 -7.59 5.51
CA TRP A 80 -4.92 -8.79 5.73
C TRP A 80 -5.73 -10.07 5.49
N ASN A 81 -6.95 -10.17 6.04
CA ASN A 81 -7.79 -11.35 5.88
C ASN A 81 -8.18 -11.63 4.42
N ILE A 82 -8.42 -10.58 3.64
CA ILE A 82 -8.70 -10.71 2.19
C ILE A 82 -7.47 -11.18 1.42
N MET A 83 -6.27 -10.70 1.78
CA MET A 83 -5.05 -10.94 1.02
C MET A 83 -4.28 -12.17 1.45
N ARG A 84 -4.38 -12.58 2.72
CA ARG A 84 -3.68 -13.80 3.20
C ARG A 84 -4.14 -15.03 2.41
N GLY A 85 -3.19 -15.86 2.03
CA GLY A 85 -3.46 -17.07 1.24
C GLY A 85 -3.79 -16.82 -0.24
N LYS A 86 -3.97 -15.56 -0.67
CA LYS A 86 -4.11 -15.24 -2.09
C LYS A 86 -2.75 -15.26 -2.78
N LYS A 87 -2.67 -16.00 -3.86
CA LYS A 87 -1.45 -16.09 -4.66
C LYS A 87 -1.25 -14.82 -5.50
N SER A 88 -0.07 -14.21 -5.41
CA SER A 88 0.30 -12.99 -6.12
C SER A 88 1.67 -13.06 -6.80
N VAL A 89 2.27 -14.27 -6.85
CA VAL A 89 3.54 -14.53 -7.53
C VAL A 89 3.48 -15.85 -8.29
N GLY A 90 4.09 -15.89 -9.47
CA GLY A 90 4.13 -17.05 -10.35
C GLY A 90 2.75 -17.40 -10.94
N TYR A 91 2.56 -18.65 -11.31
CA TYR A 91 1.31 -19.10 -11.91
C TYR A 91 0.16 -19.15 -10.90
N ILE A 92 -0.98 -18.56 -11.29
CA ILE A 92 -2.23 -18.63 -10.52
C ILE A 92 -3.08 -19.73 -11.12
N LYS A 93 -3.18 -20.86 -10.42
CA LYS A 93 -4.03 -21.97 -10.82
C LYS A 93 -5.51 -21.58 -10.68
N ASN A 94 -6.34 -22.09 -11.55
CA ASN A 94 -7.81 -21.98 -11.49
C ASN A 94 -8.37 -20.53 -11.55
N LEU A 95 -7.62 -19.57 -12.05
CA LEU A 95 -8.17 -18.24 -12.31
C LEU A 95 -8.98 -18.19 -13.61
N ARG A 96 -8.62 -19.04 -14.58
CA ARG A 96 -9.39 -19.35 -15.80
C ARG A 96 -9.27 -20.83 -16.09
N ASP A 97 -10.41 -21.46 -16.36
CA ASP A 97 -10.50 -22.89 -16.69
C ASP A 97 -10.56 -23.11 -18.22
N GLU A 98 -9.73 -22.35 -18.95
CA GLU A 98 -9.62 -22.49 -20.41
C GLU A 98 -8.44 -23.41 -20.76
N PRO A 99 -8.64 -24.46 -21.58
CA PRO A 99 -7.56 -25.34 -22.01
C PRO A 99 -6.42 -24.56 -22.67
N GLY A 100 -5.18 -24.80 -22.23
CA GLY A 100 -4.00 -24.14 -22.78
C GLY A 100 -3.71 -22.74 -22.22
N VAL A 101 -4.60 -22.15 -21.42
CA VAL A 101 -4.38 -20.85 -20.81
C VAL A 101 -3.68 -20.98 -19.44
N LYS A 102 -2.58 -20.25 -19.25
CA LYS A 102 -1.88 -20.14 -17.96
C LYS A 102 -1.88 -18.68 -17.52
N VAL A 103 -2.39 -18.39 -16.33
CA VAL A 103 -2.38 -17.05 -15.75
C VAL A 103 -1.18 -16.89 -14.84
N MET A 104 -0.37 -15.86 -15.09
CA MET A 104 0.81 -15.53 -14.29
C MET A 104 0.64 -14.17 -13.62
N ALA A 105 0.91 -14.09 -12.33
CA ALA A 105 0.95 -12.84 -11.60
C ALA A 105 2.19 -12.03 -11.98
N LYS A 106 1.98 -10.79 -12.42
CA LYS A 106 3.03 -9.85 -12.78
C LYS A 106 2.80 -8.52 -12.06
N PRO A 107 3.84 -7.85 -11.55
CA PRO A 107 3.69 -6.49 -11.05
C PRO A 107 3.39 -5.52 -12.21
N MET A 108 2.67 -4.46 -11.91
CA MET A 108 2.44 -3.35 -12.85
C MET A 108 3.58 -2.34 -12.85
N GLY A 109 4.35 -2.30 -11.77
CA GLY A 109 5.48 -1.39 -11.62
C GLY A 109 5.30 -0.43 -10.44
N VAL A 110 5.10 0.85 -10.71
CA VAL A 110 4.91 1.89 -9.69
C VAL A 110 3.46 2.35 -9.68
N VAL A 111 2.84 2.33 -8.51
CA VAL A 111 1.46 2.78 -8.27
C VAL A 111 1.48 4.15 -7.60
N GLY A 112 0.84 5.14 -8.20
CA GLY A 112 0.57 6.44 -7.57
C GLY A 112 -0.66 6.34 -6.68
N CYS A 113 -0.51 6.67 -5.40
CA CYS A 113 -1.56 6.57 -4.39
C CYS A 113 -1.90 7.97 -3.86
N VAL A 114 -3.02 8.54 -4.31
CA VAL A 114 -3.53 9.83 -3.82
C VAL A 114 -4.38 9.61 -2.58
N MET A 115 -4.02 10.26 -1.48
CA MET A 115 -4.65 10.07 -0.19
C MET A 115 -5.75 11.11 0.08
N PRO A 116 -6.88 10.70 0.67
CA PRO A 116 -7.91 11.64 1.11
C PRO A 116 -7.58 12.24 2.47
N SER A 117 -8.15 13.41 2.77
CA SER A 117 -8.06 14.01 4.12
C SER A 117 -8.92 13.29 5.16
N THR A 118 -10.00 12.64 4.73
CA THR A 118 -10.96 11.99 5.64
C THR A 118 -10.44 10.70 6.27
N ASN A 119 -9.60 9.95 5.54
CA ASN A 119 -9.06 8.66 5.97
C ASN A 119 -7.58 8.51 5.58
N PRO A 120 -6.69 9.40 6.02
CA PRO A 120 -5.30 9.40 5.54
C PRO A 120 -4.59 8.09 5.92
N ILE A 121 -4.63 7.67 7.17
CA ILE A 121 -3.88 6.52 7.69
C ILE A 121 -4.38 5.20 7.09
N VAL A 122 -5.69 4.95 7.14
CA VAL A 122 -6.25 3.68 6.65
C VAL A 122 -6.04 3.51 5.14
N THR A 123 -6.06 4.61 4.38
CA THR A 123 -5.85 4.55 2.92
C THR A 123 -4.39 4.29 2.59
N ILE A 124 -3.44 4.88 3.31
CA ILE A 124 -2.00 4.55 3.18
C ILE A 124 -1.78 3.06 3.44
N GLY A 125 -2.32 2.54 4.54
CA GLY A 125 -2.20 1.13 4.90
C GLY A 125 -2.78 0.20 3.84
N ALA A 126 -4.02 0.44 3.43
CA ALA A 126 -4.71 -0.40 2.45
C ALA A 126 -3.99 -0.40 1.09
N ASN A 127 -3.68 0.78 0.55
CA ASN A 127 -3.01 0.91 -0.74
C ASN A 127 -1.58 0.36 -0.72
N GLY A 128 -0.83 0.61 0.37
CA GLY A 128 0.51 0.05 0.57
C GLY A 128 0.49 -1.47 0.60
N MET A 129 -0.39 -2.07 1.39
CA MET A 129 -0.53 -3.52 1.47
C MET A 129 -0.92 -4.13 0.11
N MET A 130 -1.86 -3.54 -0.63
CA MET A 130 -2.27 -4.02 -1.95
C MET A 130 -1.15 -3.88 -2.99
N ALA A 131 -0.45 -2.75 -3.04
CA ALA A 131 0.65 -2.54 -3.96
C ALA A 131 1.78 -3.55 -3.73
N ILE A 132 2.21 -3.70 -2.47
CA ILE A 132 3.29 -4.62 -2.09
C ILE A 132 2.89 -6.08 -2.26
N LYS A 133 1.62 -6.45 -2.00
CA LYS A 133 1.12 -7.79 -2.26
C LYS A 133 1.33 -8.23 -3.71
N CYS A 134 1.20 -7.30 -4.63
CA CYS A 134 1.41 -7.53 -6.07
C CYS A 134 2.84 -7.18 -6.53
N ARG A 135 3.79 -7.01 -5.62
CA ARG A 135 5.20 -6.66 -5.87
C ARG A 135 5.40 -5.34 -6.62
N ASN A 136 4.46 -4.41 -6.47
CA ASN A 136 4.62 -3.05 -6.96
C ASN A 136 5.38 -2.19 -5.94
N ALA A 137 5.99 -1.10 -6.39
CA ALA A 137 6.28 0.04 -5.53
C ALA A 137 5.07 0.98 -5.50
N CYS A 138 4.93 1.78 -4.43
CA CYS A 138 3.93 2.82 -4.36
C CYS A 138 4.55 4.18 -4.01
N ILE A 139 4.00 5.23 -4.60
CA ILE A 139 4.31 6.61 -4.25
C ILE A 139 3.06 7.18 -3.59
N ILE A 140 3.19 7.58 -2.34
CA ILE A 140 2.11 8.15 -1.56
C ILE A 140 2.09 9.66 -1.77
N ALA A 141 0.94 10.19 -2.23
CA ALA A 141 0.69 11.62 -2.36
C ALA A 141 -0.36 12.02 -1.30
N PRO A 142 0.05 12.57 -0.14
CA PRO A 142 -0.88 12.94 0.92
C PRO A 142 -1.73 14.13 0.51
N HIS A 143 -2.92 14.22 1.10
CA HIS A 143 -3.75 15.42 0.95
C HIS A 143 -3.09 16.62 1.65
N PRO A 144 -3.15 17.85 1.12
CA PRO A 144 -2.50 19.01 1.74
C PRO A 144 -2.88 19.27 3.20
N SER A 145 -4.09 18.90 3.64
CA SER A 145 -4.55 19.00 5.03
C SER A 145 -4.32 17.73 5.88
N ALA A 146 -3.54 16.78 5.40
CA ALA A 146 -3.22 15.52 6.09
C ALA A 146 -1.88 14.99 5.57
N LYS A 147 -0.81 15.77 5.74
CA LYS A 147 0.52 15.51 5.14
C LYS A 147 1.64 15.30 6.16
N ASN A 148 1.40 15.60 7.44
CA ASN A 148 2.37 15.48 8.52
C ASN A 148 2.44 14.08 9.11
#